data_6cde947a2abbe6c91c3f566c31dfa2d7
#
_entry.id   6cde947a2abbe6c91c3f566c31dfa2d7
#
_cell.length_a   1.000
_cell.length_b   1.000
_cell.length_c   1.000
_cell.angle_alpha   90.00
_cell.angle_beta   90.00
_cell.angle_gamma   90.00
#
_symmetry.space_group_name_H-M   'P 1'
#
loop_
_entity.id
_entity.type
_entity.pdbx_description
1 polymer ?
#
loop_
_entity_poly.entity_id
_entity_poly.type
_entity_poly.pdbx_seq_one_letter_code
_entity_poly.pdbx_strand_id
1 'polypeptide(L)'
;MRALIAFVALLALAAGFAHADTCGGNCPSGDCPGGKCLCGTTPNRVDVGHYCGQYGDWSQECCKCIANAESGGNAHAENYNENGSYDIGLYQVNDVNWASCSGGRAPCDPSTNLACAHKVWEWGSRTWRLWSTCGRCGCCDRA
;
A
#
# COMPACT_ATOMS: atom_id res chain seq x y z
N MET A 1 45.62 -32.25 -45.88
CA MET A 1 45.36 -31.81 -44.53
C MET A 1 44.05 -30.95 -44.56
N ARG A 2 42.93 -31.47 -44.05
CA ARG A 2 41.64 -30.76 -43.99
C ARG A 2 41.43 -30.32 -42.54
N ALA A 3 41.42 -29.02 -42.31
CA ALA A 3 41.14 -28.45 -41.00
C ALA A 3 39.62 -28.48 -40.75
N LEU A 4 39.19 -29.20 -39.72
CA LEU A 4 37.82 -29.12 -39.20
C LEU A 4 37.72 -27.87 -38.31
N ILE A 5 36.91 -26.94 -38.72
CA ILE A 5 36.49 -25.82 -37.89
C ILE A 5 35.27 -26.25 -37.07
N ALA A 6 35.45 -26.47 -35.79
CA ALA A 6 34.34 -26.74 -34.86
C ALA A 6 33.65 -25.43 -34.49
N PHE A 7 32.39 -25.27 -34.91
CA PHE A 7 31.53 -24.18 -34.43
C PHE A 7 31.01 -24.53 -33.02
N VAL A 8 31.49 -23.83 -32.01
CA VAL A 8 30.89 -23.89 -30.68
C VAL A 8 29.72 -22.91 -30.65
N ALA A 9 28.51 -23.44 -30.68
CA ALA A 9 27.31 -22.66 -30.49
C ALA A 9 27.19 -22.31 -29.00
N LEU A 10 27.41 -21.04 -28.66
CA LEU A 10 27.13 -20.50 -27.33
C LEU A 10 25.62 -20.36 -27.18
N LEU A 11 24.96 -21.29 -26.47
CA LEU A 11 23.59 -21.09 -26.00
C LEU A 11 23.64 -20.07 -24.86
N ALA A 12 23.25 -18.82 -25.15
CA ALA A 12 22.93 -17.85 -24.13
C ALA A 12 21.60 -18.27 -23.46
N LEU A 13 21.67 -18.87 -22.27
CA LEU A 13 20.52 -18.98 -21.40
C LEU A 13 20.14 -17.56 -20.97
N ALA A 14 19.10 -17.01 -21.59
CA ALA A 14 18.39 -15.86 -21.04
C ALA A 14 17.71 -16.35 -19.76
N ALA A 15 18.33 -16.15 -18.60
CA ALA A 15 17.68 -16.24 -17.32
C ALA A 15 16.67 -15.10 -17.27
N GLY A 16 15.42 -15.39 -17.63
CA GLY A 16 14.30 -14.50 -17.39
C GLY A 16 14.19 -14.33 -15.88
N PHE A 17 14.58 -13.17 -15.38
CA PHE A 17 14.21 -12.77 -14.03
C PHE A 17 12.69 -12.65 -14.02
N ALA A 18 12.01 -13.66 -13.46
CA ALA A 18 10.62 -13.51 -13.08
C ALA A 18 10.60 -12.38 -12.05
N HIS A 19 10.13 -11.23 -12.45
CA HIS A 19 9.74 -10.19 -11.50
C HIS A 19 8.62 -10.80 -10.68
N ALA A 20 8.87 -11.03 -9.39
CA ALA A 20 7.80 -11.38 -8.48
C ALA A 20 6.78 -10.26 -8.55
N ASP A 21 5.53 -10.59 -8.96
CA ASP A 21 4.44 -9.63 -8.98
C ASP A 21 4.25 -9.12 -7.56
N THR A 22 4.51 -7.83 -7.35
CA THR A 22 4.28 -7.17 -6.07
C THR A 22 2.80 -6.79 -5.97
N CYS A 23 2.17 -7.08 -4.83
CA CYS A 23 0.78 -6.71 -4.60
C CYS A 23 0.60 -5.19 -4.75
N GLY A 24 -0.39 -4.78 -5.56
CA GLY A 24 -0.63 -3.38 -5.89
C GLY A 24 0.55 -2.64 -6.57
N GLY A 25 1.52 -3.41 -7.10
CA GLY A 25 2.75 -2.84 -7.65
C GLY A 25 3.65 -2.17 -6.61
N ASN A 26 3.33 -2.30 -5.33
CA ASN A 26 4.08 -1.72 -4.23
C ASN A 26 3.78 -2.47 -2.93
N CYS A 27 4.72 -3.26 -2.48
CA CYS A 27 4.74 -3.75 -1.12
C CYS A 27 5.78 -2.91 -0.37
N PRO A 28 5.42 -2.16 0.69
CA PRO A 28 6.37 -1.30 1.40
C PRO A 28 7.61 -2.03 1.90
N SER A 29 7.53 -3.33 2.14
CA SER A 29 8.65 -4.20 2.51
C SER A 29 9.38 -4.82 1.33
N GLY A 30 9.03 -4.47 0.08
CA GLY A 30 9.69 -4.94 -1.15
C GLY A 30 9.02 -6.11 -1.84
N ASP A 31 8.43 -7.02 -1.12
CA ASP A 31 7.57 -8.10 -1.57
C ASP A 31 6.51 -8.36 -0.50
N CYS A 32 5.40 -9.02 -0.87
CA CYS A 32 4.38 -9.44 0.08
C CYS A 32 4.52 -10.95 0.32
N PRO A 33 5.60 -11.42 0.98
CA PRO A 33 5.87 -12.83 1.13
C PRO A 33 4.76 -13.51 1.90
N GLY A 34 4.10 -14.48 1.28
CA GLY A 34 3.00 -15.23 1.86
C GLY A 34 1.65 -14.53 1.87
N GLY A 35 1.58 -13.26 1.49
CA GLY A 35 0.33 -12.52 1.35
C GLY A 35 -0.40 -12.84 0.05
N LYS A 36 -1.71 -12.60 0.06
CA LYS A 36 -2.55 -12.60 -1.16
C LYS A 36 -2.66 -11.17 -1.65
N CYS A 37 -2.55 -10.94 -2.95
CA CYS A 37 -2.76 -9.61 -3.52
C CYS A 37 -4.26 -9.25 -3.51
N LEU A 38 -4.73 -8.72 -2.38
CA LEU A 38 -6.14 -8.46 -2.13
C LEU A 38 -6.71 -7.35 -3.03
N CYS A 39 -5.87 -6.41 -3.47
CA CYS A 39 -6.22 -5.35 -4.43
C CYS A 39 -5.59 -5.59 -5.81
N GLY A 40 -5.15 -6.82 -6.11
CA GLY A 40 -4.44 -7.15 -7.34
C GLY A 40 -2.98 -6.70 -7.35
N THR A 41 -2.35 -6.81 -8.51
CA THR A 41 -0.90 -6.55 -8.69
C THR A 41 -0.61 -5.21 -9.38
N THR A 42 -1.63 -4.48 -9.81
CA THR A 42 -1.48 -3.19 -10.51
C THR A 42 -1.63 -2.03 -9.54
N PRO A 43 -0.72 -1.04 -9.53
CA PRO A 43 -0.88 0.15 -8.72
C PRO A 43 -2.08 0.98 -9.19
N ASN A 44 -2.74 1.65 -8.24
CA ASN A 44 -3.80 2.62 -8.48
C ASN A 44 -3.43 3.93 -7.78
N ARG A 45 -2.72 4.81 -8.47
CA ARG A 45 -2.30 6.10 -7.93
C ARG A 45 -3.40 7.12 -8.09
N VAL A 46 -3.73 7.79 -6.99
CA VAL A 46 -4.84 8.75 -6.92
C VAL A 46 -4.38 10.12 -6.44
N ASP A 47 -5.21 11.12 -6.69
CA ASP A 47 -5.02 12.47 -6.13
C ASP A 47 -5.41 12.47 -4.64
N VAL A 48 -4.39 12.39 -3.78
CA VAL A 48 -4.56 12.39 -2.32
C VAL A 48 -5.29 13.65 -1.84
N GLY A 49 -5.04 14.81 -2.46
CA GLY A 49 -5.70 16.06 -2.11
C GLY A 49 -7.20 16.02 -2.33
N HIS A 50 -7.64 15.39 -3.43
CA HIS A 50 -9.05 15.19 -3.73
C HIS A 50 -9.75 14.35 -2.63
N TYR A 51 -9.11 13.27 -2.19
CA TYR A 51 -9.69 12.42 -1.14
C TYR A 51 -9.68 13.10 0.22
N CYS A 52 -8.57 13.70 0.63
CA CYS A 52 -8.49 14.44 1.89
C CYS A 52 -9.55 15.54 2.00
N GLY A 53 -9.83 16.23 0.90
CA GLY A 53 -10.82 17.31 0.83
C GLY A 53 -12.27 16.88 1.04
N GLN A 54 -12.57 15.57 1.07
CA GLN A 54 -13.93 15.06 1.31
C GLN A 54 -14.36 15.18 2.78
N TYR A 55 -13.42 15.31 3.71
CA TYR A 55 -13.69 15.57 5.13
C TYR A 55 -13.09 16.91 5.55
N GLY A 56 -13.94 17.80 6.11
CA GLY A 56 -13.52 19.13 6.53
C GLY A 56 -13.17 19.24 8.01
N ASP A 57 -13.30 18.14 8.75
CA ASP A 57 -13.12 18.10 10.20
C ASP A 57 -11.74 17.67 10.66
N TRP A 58 -10.85 17.31 9.73
CA TRP A 58 -9.44 17.00 9.97
C TRP A 58 -8.48 17.96 9.26
N SER A 59 -7.21 17.98 9.69
CA SER A 59 -6.15 18.71 9.03
C SER A 59 -5.85 18.15 7.63
N GLN A 60 -6.07 18.96 6.60
CA GLN A 60 -5.76 18.60 5.21
C GLN A 60 -4.27 18.31 5.00
N GLU A 61 -3.40 19.03 5.71
CA GLU A 61 -1.95 18.83 5.67
C GLU A 61 -1.58 17.45 6.25
N CYS A 62 -2.12 17.11 7.43
CA CYS A 62 -1.90 15.83 8.07
C CYS A 62 -2.45 14.67 7.24
N CYS A 63 -3.68 14.78 6.76
CA CYS A 63 -4.29 13.77 5.89
C CYS A 63 -3.39 13.46 4.68
N LYS A 64 -2.94 14.48 3.97
CA LYS A 64 -2.06 14.30 2.79
C LYS A 64 -0.70 13.73 3.16
N CYS A 65 -0.10 14.19 4.26
CA CYS A 65 1.19 13.68 4.72
C CYS A 65 1.10 12.19 5.08
N ILE A 66 0.08 11.80 5.86
CA ILE A 66 -0.14 10.41 6.28
C ILE A 66 -0.36 9.53 5.04
N ALA A 67 -1.28 9.86 4.14
CA ALA A 67 -1.53 9.05 2.95
C ALA A 67 -0.27 8.87 2.08
N ASN A 68 0.53 9.93 1.89
CA ASN A 68 1.78 9.84 1.15
C ASN A 68 2.84 9.02 1.88
N ALA A 69 2.92 9.13 3.22
CA ALA A 69 3.85 8.34 4.02
C ALA A 69 3.49 6.86 4.06
N GLU A 70 2.20 6.52 4.07
CA GLU A 70 1.69 5.14 4.13
C GLU A 70 1.74 4.42 2.78
N SER A 71 1.36 5.08 1.69
CA SER A 71 1.16 4.41 0.39
C SER A 71 1.80 5.12 -0.81
N GLY A 72 2.31 6.33 -0.63
CA GLY A 72 2.72 7.17 -1.75
C GLY A 72 1.56 7.53 -2.69
N GLY A 73 0.32 7.56 -2.18
CA GLY A 73 -0.87 7.81 -2.97
C GLY A 73 -1.37 6.61 -3.78
N ASN A 74 -0.90 5.39 -3.47
CA ASN A 74 -1.34 4.16 -4.13
C ASN A 74 -2.49 3.50 -3.36
N ALA A 75 -3.70 3.56 -3.92
CA ALA A 75 -4.89 2.95 -3.31
C ALA A 75 -4.84 1.41 -3.26
N HIS A 76 -3.98 0.77 -4.04
CA HIS A 76 -3.80 -0.68 -4.05
C HIS A 76 -2.56 -1.13 -3.25
N ALA A 77 -1.89 -0.22 -2.53
CA ALA A 77 -0.75 -0.58 -1.69
C ALA A 77 -1.16 -1.62 -0.65
N GLU A 78 -0.32 -2.62 -0.47
CA GLU A 78 -0.53 -3.70 0.50
C GLU A 78 0.73 -3.92 1.30
N ASN A 79 0.57 -4.09 2.60
CA ASN A 79 1.60 -4.63 3.48
C ASN A 79 1.04 -5.87 4.19
N TYR A 80 1.81 -6.96 4.16
CA TYR A 80 1.50 -8.19 4.91
C TYR A 80 2.42 -8.28 6.11
N ASN A 81 1.84 -8.22 7.30
CA ASN A 81 2.57 -8.18 8.55
C ASN A 81 3.01 -9.57 9.03
N GLU A 82 4.06 -9.67 9.84
CA GLU A 82 4.56 -10.92 10.40
C GLU A 82 3.51 -11.68 11.22
N ASN A 83 2.55 -10.99 11.82
CA ASN A 83 1.45 -11.59 12.57
C ASN A 83 0.31 -12.10 11.66
N GLY A 84 0.46 -12.00 10.33
CA GLY A 84 -0.52 -12.44 9.34
C GLY A 84 -1.63 -11.43 9.05
N SER A 85 -1.57 -10.22 9.61
CA SER A 85 -2.52 -9.16 9.29
C SER A 85 -2.12 -8.40 8.03
N TYR A 86 -3.11 -7.73 7.41
CA TYR A 86 -2.92 -6.89 6.24
C TYR A 86 -3.16 -5.43 6.56
N ASP A 87 -2.32 -4.57 5.98
CA ASP A 87 -2.57 -3.13 5.90
C ASP A 87 -2.80 -2.78 4.44
N ILE A 88 -3.94 -2.19 4.12
CA ILE A 88 -4.40 -1.99 2.73
C ILE A 88 -4.69 -0.54 2.42
N GLY A 89 -4.28 -0.17 1.22
CA GLY A 89 -4.76 1.00 0.52
C GLY A 89 -4.08 2.30 0.91
N LEU A 90 -4.76 3.38 0.60
CA LEU A 90 -4.23 4.74 0.66
C LEU A 90 -3.69 5.11 2.05
N TYR A 91 -4.37 4.66 3.11
CA TYR A 91 -4.03 4.91 4.52
C TYR A 91 -3.54 3.66 5.24
N GLN A 92 -3.24 2.56 4.53
CA GLN A 92 -2.76 1.29 5.10
C GLN A 92 -3.64 0.83 6.28
N VAL A 93 -4.94 0.74 6.03
CA VAL A 93 -5.92 0.36 7.05
C VAL A 93 -5.78 -1.12 7.38
N ASN A 94 -5.47 -1.42 8.66
CA ASN A 94 -5.29 -2.78 9.13
C ASN A 94 -6.61 -3.58 9.11
N ASP A 95 -6.53 -4.88 8.83
CA ASP A 95 -7.67 -5.77 8.65
C ASP A 95 -8.54 -5.93 9.91
N VAL A 96 -8.01 -5.68 11.11
CA VAL A 96 -8.81 -5.65 12.35
C VAL A 96 -9.94 -4.60 12.32
N ASN A 97 -9.82 -3.59 11.46
CA ASN A 97 -10.77 -2.49 11.33
C ASN A 97 -11.84 -2.75 10.25
N TRP A 98 -11.60 -3.67 9.32
CA TRP A 98 -12.44 -3.82 8.11
C TRP A 98 -13.89 -4.19 8.43
N ALA A 99 -14.14 -5.01 9.44
CA ALA A 99 -15.51 -5.36 9.85
C ALA A 99 -16.35 -4.12 10.17
N SER A 100 -15.71 -3.09 10.74
CA SER A 100 -16.39 -1.86 11.18
C SER A 100 -16.55 -0.80 10.07
N CYS A 101 -15.80 -0.89 8.96
CA CYS A 101 -15.76 0.18 7.97
C CYS A 101 -15.93 -0.26 6.51
N SER A 102 -15.64 -1.52 6.18
CA SER A 102 -15.73 -2.03 4.79
C SER A 102 -16.47 -3.37 4.67
N GLY A 103 -17.24 -3.74 5.70
CA GLY A 103 -17.98 -5.00 5.72
C GLY A 103 -17.08 -6.24 5.75
N GLY A 104 -15.91 -6.13 6.36
CA GLY A 104 -14.93 -7.21 6.50
C GLY A 104 -14.12 -7.51 5.24
N ARG A 105 -14.19 -6.67 4.21
CA ARG A 105 -13.43 -6.80 2.95
C ARG A 105 -12.30 -5.79 2.90
N ALA A 106 -11.23 -6.14 2.17
CA ALA A 106 -10.11 -5.24 1.93
C ALA A 106 -10.61 -3.94 1.27
N PRO A 107 -10.35 -2.76 1.85
CA PRO A 107 -10.81 -1.48 1.34
C PRO A 107 -9.91 -0.98 0.19
N CYS A 108 -9.93 -1.69 -0.94
CA CYS A 108 -9.13 -1.37 -2.13
C CYS A 108 -9.64 -0.12 -2.88
N ASP A 109 -10.94 0.16 -2.80
CA ASP A 109 -11.52 1.39 -3.33
C ASP A 109 -11.06 2.58 -2.49
N PRO A 110 -10.53 3.66 -3.11
CA PRO A 110 -9.95 4.76 -2.35
C PRO A 110 -10.97 5.52 -1.49
N SER A 111 -12.24 5.60 -1.91
CA SER A 111 -13.29 6.23 -1.09
C SER A 111 -13.64 5.38 0.12
N THR A 112 -13.72 4.06 -0.06
CA THR A 112 -13.92 3.12 1.06
C THR A 112 -12.75 3.15 2.03
N ASN A 113 -11.52 3.20 1.51
CA ASN A 113 -10.31 3.30 2.33
C ASN A 113 -10.27 4.60 3.14
N LEU A 114 -10.63 5.72 2.50
CA LEU A 114 -10.77 7.02 3.17
C LEU A 114 -11.80 6.98 4.30
N ALA A 115 -12.98 6.39 4.06
CA ALA A 115 -14.02 6.25 5.08
C ALA A 115 -13.56 5.38 6.26
N CYS A 116 -12.80 4.32 6.00
CA CYS A 116 -12.14 3.52 7.03
C CYS A 116 -11.12 4.35 7.82
N ALA A 117 -10.29 5.11 7.14
CA ALA A 117 -9.29 5.97 7.77
C ALA A 117 -9.95 7.03 8.67
N HIS A 118 -11.07 7.63 8.22
CA HIS A 118 -11.80 8.61 9.04
C HIS A 118 -12.30 7.97 10.34
N LYS A 119 -12.85 6.75 10.30
CA LYS A 119 -13.26 6.02 11.52
C LYS A 119 -12.07 5.73 12.45
N VAL A 120 -10.94 5.28 11.91
CA VAL A 120 -9.73 5.04 12.72
C VAL A 120 -9.24 6.35 13.37
N TRP A 121 -9.28 7.46 12.63
CA TRP A 121 -8.97 8.78 13.16
C TRP A 121 -9.93 9.20 14.30
N GLU A 122 -11.23 8.95 14.17
CA GLU A 122 -12.21 9.18 15.25
C GLU A 122 -11.86 8.36 16.50
N TRP A 123 -11.51 7.08 16.35
CA TRP A 123 -11.07 6.22 17.45
C TRP A 123 -9.75 6.68 18.08
N GLY A 124 -8.88 7.31 17.30
CA GLY A 124 -7.67 7.98 17.75
C GLY A 124 -7.92 9.31 18.48
N SER A 125 -9.14 9.53 18.98
CA SER A 125 -9.57 10.79 19.64
C SER A 125 -9.49 11.98 18.68
N ARG A 126 -9.84 11.76 17.43
CA ARG A 126 -9.77 12.73 16.32
C ARG A 126 -8.37 13.28 16.12
N THR A 127 -7.37 12.38 16.20
CA THR A 127 -5.97 12.66 15.92
C THR A 127 -5.37 11.53 15.07
N TRP A 128 -4.18 11.75 14.51
CA TRP A 128 -3.49 10.78 13.66
C TRP A 128 -2.61 9.80 14.44
N ARG A 129 -2.72 9.75 15.78
CA ARG A 129 -1.86 8.95 16.67
C ARG A 129 -1.86 7.44 16.40
N LEU A 130 -2.88 6.91 15.74
CA LEU A 130 -2.99 5.49 15.41
C LEU A 130 -2.20 5.09 14.17
N TRP A 131 -1.61 6.06 13.44
CA TRP A 131 -0.67 5.78 12.37
C TRP A 131 0.76 5.92 12.85
N SER A 132 1.59 4.90 12.61
CA SER A 132 3.01 4.92 12.98
C SER A 132 3.79 6.06 12.30
N THR A 133 3.31 6.52 11.15
CA THR A 133 3.88 7.63 10.37
C THR A 133 3.53 9.02 10.92
N CYS A 134 2.64 9.12 11.92
CA CYS A 134 2.18 10.42 12.44
C CYS A 134 3.32 11.29 12.99
N GLY A 135 4.32 10.67 13.62
CA GLY A 135 5.50 11.38 14.14
C GLY A 135 6.32 12.03 13.02
N ARG A 136 6.51 11.29 11.92
CA ARG A 136 7.19 11.79 10.71
C ARG A 136 6.44 12.96 10.06
N CYS A 137 5.13 13.00 10.18
CA CYS A 137 4.28 14.08 9.68
C CYS A 137 4.09 15.24 10.66
N GLY A 138 4.55 15.11 11.92
CA GLY A 138 4.26 16.09 12.96
C GLY A 138 2.76 16.18 13.30
N CYS A 139 2.02 15.05 13.18
CA CYS A 139 0.55 15.02 13.19
C CYS A 139 -0.06 14.19 14.33
N CYS A 140 0.74 13.57 15.22
CA CYS A 140 0.21 12.62 16.20
C CYS A 140 -0.87 13.21 17.12
N ASP A 141 -0.76 14.50 17.46
CA ASP A 141 -1.68 15.19 18.36
C ASP A 141 -2.54 16.25 17.63
N ARG A 142 -2.54 16.21 16.28
CA ARG A 142 -3.34 17.12 15.45
C ARG A 142 -4.60 16.43 14.94
N ALA A 143 -5.69 17.19 14.89
CA ALA A 143 -6.91 16.78 14.23
C ALA A 143 -6.75 16.75 12.71
#